data_8c3da5ad17060bc8ffdbb63db418f246
#
_entry.id   8c3da5ad17060bc8ffdbb63db418f246
#
_cell.length_a   1.000
_cell.length_b   1.000
_cell.length_c   1.000
_cell.angle_alpha   90.00
_cell.angle_beta   90.00
_cell.angle_gamma   90.00
#
_symmetry.space_group_name_H-M   'P 1'
#
loop_
_entity.id
_entity.type
_entity.pdbx_description
1 polymer ?
#
loop_
_entity_poly.entity_id
_entity_poly.type
_entity_poly.pdbx_seq_one_letter_code
_entity_poly.pdbx_strand_id
1 'polypeptide(L)'
;MRTITLLIVHCSAVMPDVESGAADIDRWHRAQGWRGGIGYHYVVRRDGTVELGRREEVPGAHCRHHNAHSIGICYEGGLDAHGKPADTRTPEQKHALRQLLMRLREKYPRAIIVGHRELNPMKACPCYGMEEYRDLQPQ
;
A
#
# COMPACT_ATOMS: atom_id res chain seq x y z
N MET A 1 -15.49 -4.94 -14.75
CA MET A 1 -14.16 -4.47 -14.35
C MET A 1 -14.24 -3.09 -13.75
N ARG A 2 -13.42 -2.85 -12.73
CA ARG A 2 -13.34 -1.52 -12.14
C ARG A 2 -12.47 -0.60 -13.00
N THR A 3 -12.80 0.67 -13.04
CA THR A 3 -11.91 1.68 -13.61
C THR A 3 -10.94 2.13 -12.54
N ILE A 4 -9.64 1.92 -12.74
CA ILE A 4 -8.61 2.25 -11.76
C ILE A 4 -7.91 3.54 -12.17
N THR A 5 -8.04 4.56 -11.33
CA THR A 5 -7.46 5.89 -11.53
C THR A 5 -6.39 6.23 -10.51
N LEU A 6 -6.27 5.45 -9.43
CA LEU A 6 -5.29 5.68 -8.38
C LEU A 6 -4.60 4.37 -7.98
N LEU A 7 -3.29 4.45 -7.78
CA LEU A 7 -2.50 3.45 -7.09
C LEU A 7 -2.08 4.10 -5.78
N ILE A 8 -2.61 3.61 -4.66
CA ILE A 8 -2.42 4.26 -3.36
C ILE A 8 -1.44 3.45 -2.53
N VAL A 9 -0.33 4.07 -2.16
CA VAL A 9 0.72 3.44 -1.37
C VAL A 9 0.47 3.70 0.12
N HIS A 10 0.55 2.63 0.90
CA HIS A 10 0.35 2.62 2.36
C HIS A 10 1.54 1.96 3.05
N CYS A 11 1.60 2.12 4.36
CA CYS A 11 2.41 1.28 5.23
C CYS A 11 1.50 0.58 6.24
N SER A 12 1.97 -0.53 6.80
CA SER A 12 1.20 -1.27 7.81
C SER A 12 1.22 -0.57 9.18
N ALA A 13 2.09 0.43 9.35
CA ALA A 13 2.25 1.19 10.58
C ALA A 13 2.60 0.30 11.77
N VAL A 14 3.63 -0.52 11.59
CA VAL A 14 4.16 -1.40 12.64
C VAL A 14 5.62 -1.08 12.93
N MET A 15 6.03 -1.37 14.16
CA MET A 15 7.42 -1.19 14.61
C MET A 15 8.33 -2.26 13.99
N PRO A 16 9.67 -2.05 14.00
CA PRO A 16 10.59 -2.94 13.27
C PRO A 16 10.56 -4.40 13.68
N ASP A 17 10.16 -4.71 14.91
CA ASP A 17 10.10 -6.07 15.44
C ASP A 17 8.73 -6.75 15.21
N VAL A 18 7.78 -6.06 14.60
CA VAL A 18 6.44 -6.58 14.34
C VAL A 18 6.30 -6.98 12.88
N GLU A 19 5.92 -8.22 12.65
CA GLU A 19 5.62 -8.69 11.30
C GLU A 19 4.20 -8.31 10.90
N SER A 20 4.02 -7.97 9.62
CA SER A 20 2.72 -7.60 9.08
C SER A 20 2.58 -8.07 7.63
N GLY A 21 2.60 -9.40 7.45
CA GLY A 21 2.27 -9.99 6.16
C GLY A 21 0.77 -9.94 5.88
N ALA A 22 0.39 -10.36 4.69
CA ALA A 22 -1.01 -10.34 4.28
C ALA A 22 -1.91 -11.14 5.23
N ALA A 23 -1.43 -12.28 5.74
CA ALA A 23 -2.20 -13.09 6.67
C ALA A 23 -2.42 -12.39 8.01
N ASP A 24 -1.41 -11.67 8.51
CA ASP A 24 -1.53 -10.91 9.76
C ASP A 24 -2.52 -9.77 9.61
N ILE A 25 -2.41 -9.01 8.51
CA ILE A 25 -3.29 -7.89 8.24
C ILE A 25 -4.72 -8.38 8.03
N ASP A 26 -4.90 -9.48 7.32
CA ASP A 26 -6.21 -10.09 7.12
C ASP A 26 -6.88 -10.40 8.47
N ARG A 27 -6.12 -11.00 9.38
CA ARG A 27 -6.60 -11.34 10.72
C ARG A 27 -6.99 -10.07 11.49
N TRP A 28 -6.17 -9.02 11.40
CA TRP A 28 -6.44 -7.75 12.10
C TRP A 28 -7.67 -7.05 11.54
N HIS A 29 -7.84 -7.03 10.21
CA HIS A 29 -8.98 -6.39 9.58
C HIS A 29 -10.27 -7.16 9.88
N ARG A 30 -10.24 -8.49 9.89
CA ARG A 30 -11.40 -9.30 10.27
C ARG A 30 -11.78 -9.07 11.74
N ALA A 31 -10.80 -8.89 12.60
CA ALA A 31 -11.04 -8.58 14.02
C ALA A 31 -11.72 -7.22 14.20
N GLN A 32 -11.58 -6.30 13.24
CA GLN A 32 -12.28 -5.02 13.22
C GLN A 32 -13.69 -5.12 12.64
N GLY A 33 -14.12 -6.31 12.22
CA GLY A 33 -15.44 -6.52 11.65
C GLY A 33 -15.49 -6.43 10.12
N TRP A 34 -14.35 -6.37 9.45
CA TRP A 34 -14.29 -6.27 7.98
C TRP A 34 -14.44 -7.67 7.38
N ARG A 35 -15.63 -7.96 6.82
CA ARG A 35 -15.95 -9.28 6.28
C ARG A 35 -15.07 -9.68 5.09
N GLY A 36 -14.61 -8.71 4.32
CA GLY A 36 -13.71 -8.95 3.20
C GLY A 36 -12.29 -9.27 3.61
N GLY A 37 -11.95 -9.17 4.90
CA GLY A 37 -10.61 -9.37 5.42
C GLY A 37 -9.67 -8.24 5.03
N ILE A 38 -8.43 -8.59 4.68
CA ILE A 38 -7.42 -7.59 4.31
C ILE A 38 -7.95 -6.59 3.28
N GLY A 39 -7.77 -5.30 3.58
CA GLY A 39 -8.28 -4.22 2.73
C GLY A 39 -7.34 -3.83 1.59
N TYR A 40 -6.07 -4.24 1.64
CA TYR A 40 -5.09 -3.95 0.59
C TYR A 40 -5.11 -5.03 -0.49
N HIS A 41 -4.67 -4.69 -1.69
CA HIS A 41 -4.55 -5.65 -2.79
C HIS A 41 -3.18 -6.34 -2.80
N TYR A 42 -2.15 -5.64 -2.30
CA TYR A 42 -0.78 -6.15 -2.25
C TYR A 42 -0.11 -5.75 -0.94
N VAL A 43 0.74 -6.64 -0.44
CA VAL A 43 1.59 -6.37 0.72
C VAL A 43 3.04 -6.67 0.33
N VAL A 44 3.93 -5.71 0.53
CA VAL A 44 5.36 -5.88 0.24
C VAL A 44 6.09 -6.05 1.55
N ARG A 45 6.62 -7.27 1.78
CA ARG A 45 7.31 -7.63 3.01
C ARG A 45 8.70 -7.00 3.05
N ARG A 46 9.31 -6.99 4.24
CA ARG A 46 10.64 -6.42 4.45
C ARG A 46 11.72 -7.05 3.56
N ASP A 47 11.58 -8.33 3.24
CA ASP A 47 12.51 -9.05 2.35
C ASP A 47 12.24 -8.82 0.86
N GLY A 48 11.25 -8.00 0.53
CA GLY A 48 10.85 -7.71 -0.84
C GLY A 48 9.80 -8.67 -1.41
N THR A 49 9.36 -9.66 -0.64
CA THR A 49 8.30 -10.56 -1.10
C THR A 49 7.00 -9.78 -1.26
N VAL A 50 6.34 -9.95 -2.41
CA VAL A 50 5.04 -9.36 -2.68
C VAL A 50 3.97 -10.41 -2.43
N GLU A 51 3.11 -10.15 -1.45
CA GLU A 51 2.00 -11.04 -1.09
C GLU A 51 0.70 -10.48 -1.62
N LEU A 52 -0.21 -11.37 -2.02
CA LEU A 52 -1.52 -11.00 -2.53
C LEU A 52 -2.51 -10.81 -1.37
N GLY A 53 -3.28 -9.74 -1.44
CA GLY A 53 -4.39 -9.49 -0.53
C GLY A 53 -5.71 -9.68 -1.28
N ARG A 54 -6.54 -8.63 -1.29
CA ARG A 54 -7.78 -8.63 -2.06
C ARG A 54 -7.49 -8.72 -3.55
N ARG A 55 -8.38 -9.39 -4.27
CA ARG A 55 -8.29 -9.44 -5.74
C ARG A 55 -8.48 -8.05 -6.32
N GLU A 56 -7.77 -7.73 -7.40
CA GLU A 56 -7.84 -6.40 -8.01
C GLU A 56 -9.24 -6.03 -8.51
N GLU A 57 -10.05 -7.02 -8.87
CA GLU A 57 -11.43 -6.79 -9.35
C GLU A 57 -12.35 -6.31 -8.23
N VAL A 58 -11.95 -6.50 -6.98
CA VAL A 58 -12.77 -6.19 -5.81
C VAL A 58 -12.29 -4.87 -5.21
N PRO A 59 -13.18 -3.91 -4.93
CA PRO A 59 -12.78 -2.70 -4.21
C PRO A 59 -12.12 -3.04 -2.89
N GLY A 60 -11.06 -2.32 -2.55
CA GLY A 60 -10.38 -2.50 -1.28
C GLY A 60 -11.12 -1.85 -0.12
N ALA A 61 -10.48 -1.86 1.04
CA ALA A 61 -10.92 -1.14 2.22
C ALA A 61 -9.66 -0.53 2.85
N HIS A 62 -9.10 0.46 2.18
CA HIS A 62 -7.80 1.04 2.57
C HIS A 62 -7.76 2.57 2.50
N CYS A 63 -8.66 3.20 1.77
CA CYS A 63 -8.70 4.65 1.68
C CYS A 63 -10.14 5.09 1.45
N ARG A 64 -10.75 5.61 2.50
CA ARG A 64 -12.14 6.06 2.48
C ARG A 64 -12.37 7.04 1.32
N HIS A 65 -13.49 6.88 0.61
CA HIS A 65 -13.91 7.65 -0.56
C HIS A 65 -13.15 7.30 -1.85
N HIS A 66 -12.10 6.47 -1.79
CA HIS A 66 -11.27 6.16 -2.97
C HIS A 66 -11.17 4.66 -3.25
N ASN A 67 -11.83 3.82 -2.46
CA ASN A 67 -11.71 2.36 -2.62
C ASN A 67 -12.25 1.85 -3.96
N ALA A 68 -13.29 2.48 -4.49
CA ALA A 68 -13.95 2.00 -5.72
C ALA A 68 -13.08 2.12 -6.97
N HIS A 69 -12.12 3.04 -7.00
CA HIS A 69 -11.34 3.35 -8.20
C HIS A 69 -9.82 3.26 -7.96
N SER A 70 -9.40 2.49 -6.96
CA SER A 70 -7.98 2.41 -6.61
C SER A 70 -7.51 0.98 -6.35
N ILE A 71 -6.19 0.81 -6.43
CA ILE A 71 -5.48 -0.36 -5.95
C ILE A 71 -4.68 0.09 -4.72
N GLY A 72 -4.77 -0.65 -3.63
CA GLY A 72 -4.03 -0.38 -2.40
C GLY A 72 -2.79 -1.26 -2.29
N ILE A 73 -1.63 -0.64 -2.14
CA ILE A 73 -0.34 -1.31 -1.98
C ILE A 73 0.22 -0.92 -0.62
N CYS A 74 0.45 -1.90 0.24
CA CYS A 74 0.95 -1.69 1.60
C CYS A 74 2.34 -2.28 1.74
N TYR A 75 3.31 -1.51 2.28
CA TYR A 75 4.58 -2.12 2.65
C TYR A 75 4.62 -2.36 4.16
N GLU A 76 5.31 -3.42 4.54
CA GLU A 76 5.49 -3.83 5.93
C GLU A 76 6.44 -2.86 6.63
N GLY A 77 5.97 -2.12 7.62
CA GLY A 77 6.76 -1.15 8.36
C GLY A 77 6.05 0.18 8.54
N GLY A 78 6.82 1.26 8.59
CA GLY A 78 6.30 2.63 8.69
C GLY A 78 6.45 3.28 10.06
N LEU A 79 6.88 2.53 11.09
CA LEU A 79 7.19 3.09 12.41
C LEU A 79 8.63 2.74 12.79
N ASP A 80 9.33 3.69 13.41
CA ASP A 80 10.67 3.46 13.94
C ASP A 80 10.62 2.69 15.27
N ALA A 81 11.78 2.48 15.89
CA ALA A 81 11.88 1.74 17.16
C ALA A 81 11.16 2.44 18.33
N HIS A 82 10.85 3.71 18.19
CA HIS A 82 10.11 4.50 19.18
C HIS A 82 8.63 4.63 18.85
N GLY A 83 8.15 3.93 17.81
CA GLY A 83 6.75 3.96 17.41
C GLY A 83 6.36 5.22 16.64
N LYS A 84 7.32 5.98 16.14
CA LYS A 84 7.05 7.20 15.37
C LYS A 84 7.05 6.92 13.87
N PRO A 85 6.20 7.62 13.10
CA PRO A 85 6.19 7.46 11.64
C PRO A 85 7.57 7.72 11.03
N ALA A 86 8.02 6.80 10.19
CA ALA A 86 9.31 6.90 9.52
C ALA A 86 9.31 6.03 8.27
N ASP A 87 10.13 6.42 7.30
CA ASP A 87 10.38 5.59 6.13
C ASP A 87 11.32 4.46 6.53
N THR A 88 10.76 3.30 6.82
CA THR A 88 11.52 2.12 7.26
C THR A 88 11.74 1.11 6.16
N ARG A 89 11.50 1.49 4.89
CA ARG A 89 11.65 0.56 3.77
C ARG A 89 13.08 0.03 3.66
N THR A 90 13.20 -1.28 3.52
CA THR A 90 14.48 -1.92 3.19
C THR A 90 14.80 -1.68 1.71
N PRO A 91 16.08 -1.85 1.29
CA PRO A 91 16.40 -1.79 -0.15
C PRO A 91 15.59 -2.78 -0.98
N GLU A 92 15.33 -3.97 -0.45
CA GLU A 92 14.52 -5.00 -1.09
C GLU A 92 13.08 -4.53 -1.28
N GLN A 93 12.51 -3.85 -0.28
CA GLN A 93 11.16 -3.27 -0.39
C GLN A 93 11.11 -2.16 -1.42
N LYS A 94 12.11 -1.28 -1.42
CA LYS A 94 12.15 -0.19 -2.41
C LYS A 94 12.15 -0.72 -3.82
N HIS A 95 12.95 -1.75 -4.08
CA HIS A 95 13.01 -2.39 -5.39
C HIS A 95 11.66 -3.06 -5.74
N ALA A 96 11.12 -3.86 -4.83
CA ALA A 96 9.87 -4.59 -5.06
C ALA A 96 8.69 -3.65 -5.27
N LEU A 97 8.60 -2.57 -4.49
CA LEU A 97 7.55 -1.55 -4.65
C LEU A 97 7.62 -0.92 -6.03
N ARG A 98 8.82 -0.54 -6.47
CA ARG A 98 8.99 0.08 -7.77
C ARG A 98 8.59 -0.87 -8.90
N GLN A 99 9.03 -2.13 -8.83
CA GLN A 99 8.66 -3.13 -9.83
C GLN A 99 7.14 -3.37 -9.87
N LEU A 100 6.52 -3.46 -8.73
CA LEU A 100 5.06 -3.64 -8.64
C LEU A 100 4.32 -2.45 -9.24
N LEU A 101 4.74 -1.23 -8.87
CA LEU A 101 4.11 -0.02 -9.40
C LEU A 101 4.30 0.10 -10.92
N MET A 102 5.44 -0.27 -11.44
CA MET A 102 5.68 -0.30 -12.89
C MET A 102 4.68 -1.23 -13.59
N ARG A 103 4.51 -2.45 -13.08
CA ARG A 103 3.56 -3.41 -13.65
C ARG A 103 2.11 -2.92 -13.57
N LEU A 104 1.74 -2.32 -12.43
CA LEU A 104 0.39 -1.79 -12.26
C LEU A 104 0.13 -0.60 -13.19
N ARG A 105 1.15 0.24 -13.41
CA ARG A 105 1.03 1.35 -14.35
C ARG A 105 0.85 0.86 -15.78
N GLU A 106 1.52 -0.22 -16.18
CA GLU A 106 1.30 -0.83 -17.51
C GLU A 106 -0.15 -1.31 -17.65
N LYS A 107 -0.68 -1.92 -16.61
CA LYS A 107 -2.05 -2.44 -16.59
C LYS A 107 -3.09 -1.32 -16.52
N TYR A 108 -2.79 -0.26 -15.79
CA TYR A 108 -3.69 0.88 -15.56
C TYR A 108 -3.00 2.18 -15.97
N PRO A 109 -2.91 2.46 -17.29
CA PRO A 109 -2.06 3.56 -17.77
C PRO A 109 -2.53 4.95 -17.39
N ARG A 110 -3.76 5.10 -16.88
CA ARG A 110 -4.28 6.39 -16.40
C ARG A 110 -4.13 6.58 -14.91
N ALA A 111 -3.73 5.53 -14.18
CA ALA A 111 -3.67 5.59 -12.72
C ALA A 111 -2.49 6.45 -12.25
N ILE A 112 -2.78 7.34 -11.30
CA ILE A 112 -1.78 8.19 -10.67
C ILE A 112 -1.31 7.49 -9.39
N ILE A 113 -0.01 7.51 -9.14
CA ILE A 113 0.58 6.96 -7.93
C ILE A 113 0.54 8.05 -6.85
N VAL A 114 -0.15 7.76 -5.74
CA VAL A 114 -0.24 8.69 -4.61
C VAL A 114 0.02 7.95 -3.30
N GLY A 115 0.46 8.67 -2.28
CA GLY A 115 0.52 8.16 -0.92
C GLY A 115 -0.81 8.42 -0.21
N HIS A 116 -1.14 7.57 0.76
CA HIS A 116 -2.38 7.73 1.53
C HIS A 116 -2.49 9.14 2.13
N ARG A 117 -1.38 9.70 2.63
CA ARG A 117 -1.37 11.03 3.25
C ARG A 117 -1.74 12.17 2.28
N GLU A 118 -1.59 11.96 0.98
CA GLU A 118 -1.99 12.96 -0.01
C GLU A 118 -3.51 13.06 -0.14
N LEU A 119 -4.23 12.00 0.23
CA LEU A 119 -5.69 11.95 0.18
C LEU A 119 -6.31 12.14 1.57
N ASN A 120 -5.53 11.96 2.62
CA ASN A 120 -5.96 12.15 4.00
C ASN A 120 -4.81 12.76 4.80
N PRO A 121 -4.78 14.10 4.95
CA PRO A 121 -3.66 14.79 5.62
C PRO A 121 -3.52 14.45 7.11
N MET A 122 -4.50 13.78 7.71
CA MET A 122 -4.41 13.30 9.09
C MET A 122 -3.53 12.06 9.22
N LYS A 123 -3.10 11.45 8.11
CA LYS A 123 -2.28 10.25 8.08
C LYS A 123 -0.85 10.58 7.68
N ALA A 124 0.12 9.95 8.34
CA ALA A 124 1.53 10.01 7.94
C ALA A 124 1.83 8.98 6.84
N CYS A 125 1.09 7.89 6.81
CA CYS A 125 1.20 6.79 5.85
C CYS A 125 1.27 7.30 4.41
N PRO A 126 2.19 6.84 3.56
CA PRO A 126 3.15 5.75 3.75
C PRO A 126 4.49 6.16 4.36
N CYS A 127 4.62 7.36 4.90
CA CYS A 127 5.81 7.88 5.59
C CYS A 127 6.98 8.18 4.66
N TYR A 128 6.74 8.31 3.37
CA TYR A 128 7.71 8.82 2.40
C TYR A 128 6.95 9.47 1.23
N GLY A 129 7.65 10.31 0.46
CA GLY A 129 7.04 11.03 -0.65
C GLY A 129 7.02 10.22 -1.93
N MET A 130 6.13 10.62 -2.85
CA MET A 130 5.97 9.92 -4.14
C MET A 130 6.88 10.50 -5.24
N GLU A 131 7.77 11.44 -4.90
CA GLU A 131 8.66 12.09 -5.86
C GLU A 131 9.58 11.08 -6.56
N GLU A 132 9.98 10.01 -5.85
CA GLU A 132 10.82 8.97 -6.44
C GLU A 132 10.12 8.19 -7.55
N TYR A 133 8.78 8.32 -7.67
CA TYR A 133 7.99 7.65 -8.72
C TYR A 133 7.57 8.60 -9.83
N ARG A 134 8.14 9.81 -9.87
CA ARG A 134 7.76 10.83 -10.86
C ARG A 134 7.84 10.30 -12.29
N ASP A 135 8.87 9.50 -12.59
CA ASP A 135 9.07 8.91 -13.91
C ASP A 135 8.03 7.84 -14.26
N LEU A 136 7.29 7.33 -13.28
CA LEU A 136 6.24 6.32 -13.49
C LEU A 136 4.85 6.93 -13.63
N GLN A 137 4.68 8.21 -13.33
CA GLN A 137 3.38 8.85 -13.39
C GLN A 137 2.88 8.99 -14.83
N PRO A 138 1.55 9.05 -15.05
CA PRO A 138 1.00 9.32 -16.39
C PRO A 138 1.46 10.69 -16.89
N GLN A 139 1.69 10.77 -18.19
CA GLN A 139 2.07 12.03 -18.83
C GLN A 139 0.86 12.80 -19.31
#